data_350c8ef0d96109f5f2265db11529e59a
#
_entry.id   350c8ef0d96109f5f2265db11529e59a
#
_cell.length_a   1.000
_cell.length_b   1.000
_cell.length_c   1.000
_cell.angle_alpha   90.00
_cell.angle_beta   90.00
_cell.angle_gamma   90.00
#
_symmetry.space_group_name_H-M   'P 1'
#
loop_
_entity.id
_entity.type
_entity.pdbx_description
1 polymer ?
#
loop_
_entity_poly.entity_id
_entity_poly.type
_entity_poly.pdbx_seq_one_letter_code
_entity_poly.pdbx_strand_id
1 'polypeptide(L)'
;MTHLRFFRRFAGLVLAGWLCLLALTAGAQTAQRDVLREITDVVGLKPRFELRATTEVQNAAAVVYGGKRYLLYNPQFVQAVNRAGRTDWAGISILAHEMGHHLNGHTLRAGGSNPADELEADEFSGFVLRKMGASLAEAQAGMAVVSDDETSATHPGRRTRLASIGAGWQRANQQIAASSRTVAPSAAPAVLASRPAPQPQPTLVADGSQVSVLGKITFRSNPDEPYYLTSRLNVVRLDHSDHTAQVVGRLTRSDSSTFPFVLVDGQQRRLFVSQSGGIYDQSGRQVALLSDPS
;
A
#
# COMPACT_ATOMS: atom_id res chain seq x y z
N MET A 1 -14.36 81.81 20.07
CA MET A 1 -15.03 80.47 20.17
C MET A 1 -14.83 79.59 18.92
N THR A 2 -13.76 79.74 18.17
CA THR A 2 -13.55 79.07 16.88
C THR A 2 -12.45 77.98 16.91
N HIS A 3 -11.73 77.77 18.00
CA HIS A 3 -10.61 76.79 18.07
C HIS A 3 -11.02 75.40 18.60
N LEU A 4 -12.23 75.24 19.14
CA LEU A 4 -12.65 73.96 19.78
C LEU A 4 -13.30 72.96 18.80
N ARG A 5 -13.66 73.40 17.60
CA ARG A 5 -14.29 72.52 16.57
C ARG A 5 -13.28 71.82 15.64
N PHE A 6 -12.05 72.26 15.61
CA PHE A 6 -11.00 71.68 14.73
C PHE A 6 -10.39 70.42 15.34
N PHE A 7 -10.26 70.32 16.63
CA PHE A 7 -9.69 69.16 17.32
C PHE A 7 -10.60 67.90 17.31
N ARG A 8 -11.94 68.07 17.26
CA ARG A 8 -12.86 66.92 17.24
C ARG A 8 -12.94 66.17 15.94
N ARG A 9 -12.53 66.78 14.81
CA ARG A 9 -12.54 66.13 13.49
C ARG A 9 -11.28 65.31 13.24
N PHE A 10 -10.16 65.71 13.83
CA PHE A 10 -8.91 64.98 13.71
C PHE A 10 -8.86 63.69 14.58
N ALA A 11 -9.46 63.68 15.77
CA ALA A 11 -9.52 62.51 16.62
C ALA A 11 -10.33 61.35 16.02
N GLY A 12 -11.37 61.68 15.23
CA GLY A 12 -12.21 60.67 14.59
C GLY A 12 -11.52 59.98 13.40
N LEU A 13 -10.66 60.67 12.67
CA LEU A 13 -9.93 60.12 11.53
C LEU A 13 -8.78 59.21 11.97
N VAL A 14 -8.11 59.51 13.09
CA VAL A 14 -7.03 58.65 13.62
C VAL A 14 -7.60 57.35 14.21
N LEU A 15 -8.77 57.39 14.86
CA LEU A 15 -9.41 56.18 15.38
C LEU A 15 -9.92 55.24 14.29
N ALA A 16 -10.44 55.80 13.18
CA ALA A 16 -10.88 55.01 12.02
C ALA A 16 -9.69 54.34 11.29
N GLY A 17 -8.54 55.01 11.22
CA GLY A 17 -7.31 54.48 10.64
C GLY A 17 -6.74 53.30 11.47
N TRP A 18 -6.83 53.36 12.79
CA TRP A 18 -6.35 52.26 13.65
C TRP A 18 -7.33 51.08 13.67
N LEU A 19 -8.62 51.24 13.51
CA LEU A 19 -9.56 50.13 13.33
C LEU A 19 -9.39 49.41 12.00
N CYS A 20 -9.03 50.07 10.95
CA CYS A 20 -8.72 49.42 9.66
C CYS A 20 -7.40 48.66 9.66
N LEU A 21 -6.39 49.10 10.46
CA LEU A 21 -5.15 48.35 10.59
C LEU A 21 -5.28 47.06 11.40
N LEU A 22 -6.26 46.98 12.33
CA LEU A 22 -6.53 45.77 13.13
C LEU A 22 -7.31 44.71 12.36
N ALA A 23 -7.99 45.09 11.28
CA ALA A 23 -8.75 44.14 10.46
C ALA A 23 -7.89 43.35 9.43
N LEU A 24 -6.60 43.71 9.25
CA LEU A 24 -5.70 43.06 8.30
C LEU A 24 -4.85 41.95 8.89
N THR A 25 -5.01 41.63 10.18
CA THR A 25 -4.35 40.48 10.82
C THR A 25 -5.32 39.31 11.06
N ALA A 26 -6.39 39.19 10.26
CA ALA A 26 -7.02 37.89 10.09
C ALA A 26 -6.01 37.01 9.36
N GLY A 27 -5.05 36.46 10.10
CA GLY A 27 -4.08 35.52 9.60
C GLY A 27 -4.84 34.44 8.87
N ALA A 28 -4.56 34.29 7.60
CA ALA A 28 -4.90 33.08 6.88
C ALA A 28 -4.23 31.97 7.67
N GLN A 29 -5.00 31.29 8.55
CA GLN A 29 -4.62 30.00 9.06
C GLN A 29 -4.48 29.14 7.81
N THR A 30 -3.25 28.96 7.33
CA THR A 30 -2.94 27.96 6.34
C THR A 30 -3.42 26.66 6.94
N ALA A 31 -4.52 26.13 6.40
CA ALA A 31 -5.04 24.84 6.84
C ALA A 31 -3.86 23.88 6.83
N GLN A 32 -3.56 23.31 8.00
CA GLN A 32 -2.44 22.37 8.13
C GLN A 32 -2.67 21.24 7.13
N ARG A 33 -1.74 21.04 6.23
CA ARG A 33 -1.80 20.04 5.18
C ARG A 33 -1.94 18.64 5.80
N ASP A 34 -3.03 17.95 5.49
CA ASP A 34 -3.25 16.56 5.94
C ASP A 34 -2.57 15.61 4.95
N VAL A 35 -1.26 15.45 5.14
CA VAL A 35 -0.42 14.60 4.27
C VAL A 35 -0.91 13.17 4.20
N LEU A 36 -1.39 12.61 5.32
CA LEU A 36 -1.91 11.25 5.35
C LEU A 36 -3.13 11.11 4.43
N ARG A 37 -4.06 12.03 4.52
CA ARG A 37 -5.24 12.05 3.68
C ARG A 37 -4.89 12.25 2.20
N GLU A 38 -4.01 13.19 1.89
CA GLU A 38 -3.58 13.42 0.52
C GLU A 38 -2.96 12.17 -0.12
N ILE A 39 -2.09 11.46 0.61
CA ILE A 39 -1.50 10.21 0.13
C ILE A 39 -2.56 9.13 -0.07
N THR A 40 -3.49 8.97 0.87
CA THR A 40 -4.54 7.94 0.78
C THR A 40 -5.55 8.25 -0.32
N ASP A 41 -5.89 9.52 -0.53
CA ASP A 41 -6.80 9.95 -1.59
C ASP A 41 -6.25 9.64 -2.99
N VAL A 42 -4.94 9.86 -3.24
CA VAL A 42 -4.35 9.59 -4.56
C VAL A 42 -4.22 8.09 -4.88
N VAL A 43 -4.23 7.22 -3.87
CA VAL A 43 -4.24 5.77 -4.04
C VAL A 43 -5.65 5.16 -3.92
N GLY A 44 -6.67 5.99 -3.63
CA GLY A 44 -8.05 5.57 -3.53
C GLY A 44 -8.36 4.72 -2.29
N LEU A 45 -7.62 4.92 -1.19
CA LEU A 45 -7.76 4.16 0.04
C LEU A 45 -8.32 5.03 1.17
N LYS A 46 -9.03 4.40 2.11
CA LYS A 46 -9.32 4.99 3.41
C LYS A 46 -8.22 4.59 4.39
N PRO A 47 -7.55 5.55 5.07
CA PRO A 47 -6.48 5.22 6.00
C PRO A 47 -7.04 4.37 7.14
N ARG A 48 -6.37 3.23 7.39
CA ARG A 48 -6.63 2.36 8.56
C ARG A 48 -5.45 2.40 9.52
N PHE A 49 -4.75 3.50 9.58
CA PHE A 49 -3.63 3.78 10.47
C PHE A 49 -3.67 5.26 10.87
N GLU A 50 -3.06 5.56 12.00
CA GLU A 50 -3.01 6.91 12.58
C GLU A 50 -1.62 7.50 12.36
N LEU A 51 -1.56 8.74 11.85
CA LEU A 51 -0.33 9.52 11.82
C LEU A 51 -0.13 10.17 13.20
N ARG A 52 1.01 9.91 13.84
CA ARG A 52 1.31 10.42 15.17
C ARG A 52 2.70 11.04 15.26
N ALA A 53 2.75 12.30 15.62
CA ALA A 53 3.98 12.97 15.98
C ALA A 53 4.44 12.47 17.35
N THR A 54 5.73 12.12 17.48
CA THR A 54 6.32 11.66 18.73
C THR A 54 7.84 11.89 18.72
N THR A 55 8.43 12.02 19.88
CA THR A 55 9.89 12.04 20.06
C THR A 55 10.46 10.69 20.45
N GLU A 56 9.61 9.66 20.59
CA GLU A 56 10.03 8.30 20.93
C GLU A 56 10.72 7.57 19.77
N VAL A 57 10.53 8.05 18.54
CA VAL A 57 11.26 7.58 17.36
C VAL A 57 12.27 8.67 16.94
N GLN A 58 13.43 8.24 16.44
CA GLN A 58 14.45 9.18 15.96
C GLN A 58 14.08 9.79 14.60
N ASN A 59 13.38 9.03 13.75
CA ASN A 59 13.03 9.37 12.37
C ASN A 59 11.52 9.21 12.12
N ALA A 60 11.11 8.26 11.31
CA ALA A 60 9.74 7.83 11.11
C ALA A 60 9.71 6.29 11.10
N ALA A 61 8.56 5.71 11.43
CA ALA A 61 8.38 4.27 11.47
C ALA A 61 6.92 3.84 11.28
N ALA A 62 6.72 2.80 10.49
CA ALA A 62 5.47 2.08 10.39
C ALA A 62 5.40 0.99 11.46
N VAL A 63 4.48 1.10 12.41
CA VAL A 63 4.38 0.16 13.53
C VAL A 63 2.95 -0.36 13.72
N VAL A 64 2.84 -1.56 14.29
CA VAL A 64 1.56 -2.14 14.72
C VAL A 64 1.64 -2.33 16.24
N TYR A 65 0.75 -1.68 16.97
CA TYR A 65 0.66 -1.80 18.42
C TYR A 65 -0.79 -2.01 18.86
N GLY A 66 -1.03 -3.04 19.67
CA GLY A 66 -2.38 -3.38 20.13
C GLY A 66 -3.37 -3.66 18.99
N GLY A 67 -2.93 -4.20 17.86
CA GLY A 67 -3.74 -4.46 16.68
C GLY A 67 -4.06 -3.21 15.83
N LYS A 68 -3.60 -2.03 16.25
CA LYS A 68 -3.73 -0.77 15.50
C LYS A 68 -2.44 -0.44 14.77
N ARG A 69 -2.57 0.14 13.61
CA ARG A 69 -1.44 0.60 12.77
C ARG A 69 -1.18 2.07 13.02
N TYR A 70 0.08 2.42 13.20
CA TYR A 70 0.53 3.80 13.39
C TYR A 70 1.66 4.12 12.43
N LEU A 71 1.61 5.32 11.90
CA LEU A 71 2.73 5.97 11.25
C LEU A 71 3.31 6.97 12.27
N LEU A 72 4.37 6.59 12.94
CA LEU A 72 5.06 7.45 13.90
C LEU A 72 6.09 8.29 13.17
N TYR A 73 6.25 9.55 13.57
CA TYR A 73 7.31 10.40 13.05
C TYR A 73 7.81 11.41 14.07
N ASN A 74 9.09 11.73 13.98
CA ASN A 74 9.69 12.80 14.75
C ASN A 74 9.61 14.12 13.97
N PRO A 75 8.87 15.13 14.46
CA PRO A 75 8.72 16.40 13.74
C PRO A 75 10.05 17.13 13.49
N GLN A 76 11.02 17.01 14.41
CA GLN A 76 12.34 17.64 14.25
C GLN A 76 13.13 16.98 13.13
N PHE A 77 13.05 15.65 13.00
CA PHE A 77 13.66 14.91 11.90
C PHE A 77 13.05 15.32 10.56
N VAL A 78 11.72 15.33 10.45
CA VAL A 78 11.03 15.73 9.21
C VAL A 78 11.41 17.16 8.81
N GLN A 79 11.45 18.10 9.77
CA GLN A 79 11.91 19.47 9.50
C GLN A 79 13.37 19.53 9.05
N ALA A 80 14.25 18.71 9.64
CA ALA A 80 15.67 18.66 9.25
C ALA A 80 15.81 18.12 7.81
N VAL A 81 15.06 17.07 7.47
CA VAL A 81 15.02 16.49 6.11
C VAL A 81 14.49 17.52 5.10
N ASN A 82 13.43 18.25 5.42
CA ASN A 82 12.88 19.31 4.57
C ASN A 82 13.91 20.43 4.31
N ARG A 83 14.60 20.88 5.36
CA ARG A 83 15.66 21.89 5.22
C ARG A 83 16.82 21.41 4.36
N ALA A 84 17.30 20.19 4.57
CA ALA A 84 18.40 19.62 3.82
C ALA A 84 18.01 19.32 2.36
N GLY A 85 16.81 18.82 2.12
CA GLY A 85 16.25 18.56 0.78
C GLY A 85 15.73 19.83 0.08
N ARG A 86 15.67 20.97 0.80
CA ARG A 86 15.17 22.27 0.32
C ARG A 86 13.74 22.24 -0.24
N THR A 87 12.94 21.31 0.26
CA THR A 87 11.54 21.17 -0.14
C THR A 87 10.78 20.38 0.94
N ASP A 88 9.49 20.70 1.12
CA ASP A 88 8.61 19.94 2.01
C ASP A 88 8.28 18.54 1.48
N TRP A 89 8.47 18.33 0.18
CA TRP A 89 8.36 17.01 -0.42
C TRP A 89 9.34 16.00 0.15
N ALA A 90 10.47 16.45 0.67
CA ALA A 90 11.45 15.57 1.30
C ALA A 90 10.87 14.85 2.52
N GLY A 91 10.21 15.56 3.42
CA GLY A 91 9.52 14.94 4.56
C GLY A 91 8.30 14.12 4.15
N ILE A 92 7.53 14.60 3.17
CA ILE A 92 6.38 13.85 2.63
C ILE A 92 6.84 12.52 2.02
N SER A 93 8.00 12.48 1.36
CA SER A 93 8.55 11.24 0.78
C SER A 93 8.87 10.20 1.85
N ILE A 94 9.39 10.62 3.02
CA ILE A 94 9.64 9.72 4.15
C ILE A 94 8.31 9.15 4.68
N LEU A 95 7.29 9.99 4.89
CA LEU A 95 5.99 9.51 5.36
C LEU A 95 5.32 8.57 4.35
N ALA A 96 5.45 8.85 3.06
CA ALA A 96 4.93 7.98 1.99
C ALA A 96 5.66 6.63 1.96
N HIS A 97 6.97 6.61 2.17
CA HIS A 97 7.78 5.39 2.27
C HIS A 97 7.30 4.52 3.43
N GLU A 98 7.15 5.08 4.65
CA GLU A 98 6.63 4.35 5.80
C GLU A 98 5.21 3.82 5.55
N MET A 99 4.37 4.59 4.85
CA MET A 99 3.06 4.13 4.44
C MET A 99 3.15 2.94 3.48
N GLY A 100 4.14 2.93 2.59
CA GLY A 100 4.44 1.81 1.70
C GLY A 100 4.65 0.51 2.48
N HIS A 101 5.38 0.55 3.60
CA HIS A 101 5.55 -0.60 4.47
C HIS A 101 4.22 -1.14 5.03
N HIS A 102 3.31 -0.25 5.44
CA HIS A 102 1.99 -0.67 5.91
C HIS A 102 1.12 -1.28 4.82
N LEU A 103 1.11 -0.68 3.62
CA LEU A 103 0.23 -1.10 2.54
C LEU A 103 0.70 -2.39 1.88
N ASN A 104 2.02 -2.60 1.78
CA ASN A 104 2.61 -3.83 1.25
C ASN A 104 2.68 -4.96 2.28
N GLY A 105 2.26 -4.69 3.54
CA GLY A 105 2.21 -5.71 4.59
C GLY A 105 3.57 -6.05 5.20
N HIS A 106 4.60 -5.22 5.00
CA HIS A 106 5.94 -5.45 5.55
C HIS A 106 5.94 -5.48 7.08
N THR A 107 5.10 -4.65 7.71
CA THR A 107 4.93 -4.58 9.17
C THR A 107 4.25 -5.80 9.80
N LEU A 108 3.75 -6.73 8.99
CA LEU A 108 3.11 -7.96 9.46
C LEU A 108 4.07 -9.15 9.52
N ARG A 109 5.30 -8.99 9.05
CA ARG A 109 6.32 -10.04 9.04
C ARG A 109 7.16 -9.96 10.30
N ALA A 110 7.45 -11.11 10.92
CA ALA A 110 8.48 -11.21 11.94
C ALA A 110 9.85 -11.21 11.23
N GLY A 111 10.77 -10.34 11.64
CA GLY A 111 12.13 -10.36 11.09
C GLY A 111 12.73 -9.01 10.72
N GLY A 112 11.96 -7.92 10.85
CA GLY A 112 12.45 -6.57 10.56
C GLY A 112 12.52 -6.24 9.05
N SER A 113 13.17 -5.14 8.73
CA SER A 113 13.32 -4.63 7.37
C SER A 113 14.32 -5.47 6.57
N ASN A 114 14.06 -5.64 5.29
CA ASN A 114 14.98 -6.26 4.34
C ASN A 114 15.09 -5.40 3.08
N PRO A 115 16.17 -5.52 2.30
CA PRO A 115 16.40 -4.67 1.13
C PRO A 115 15.26 -4.67 0.10
N ALA A 116 14.54 -5.78 -0.09
CA ALA A 116 13.45 -5.86 -1.05
C ALA A 116 12.24 -5.04 -0.59
N ASP A 117 11.87 -5.14 0.70
CA ASP A 117 10.78 -4.38 1.30
C ASP A 117 11.06 -2.86 1.26
N GLU A 118 12.33 -2.46 1.45
CA GLU A 118 12.76 -1.07 1.32
C GLU A 118 12.55 -0.53 -0.11
N LEU A 119 12.92 -1.31 -1.12
CA LEU A 119 12.75 -0.89 -2.51
C LEU A 119 11.28 -0.83 -2.94
N GLU A 120 10.43 -1.73 -2.43
CA GLU A 120 8.98 -1.66 -2.65
C GLU A 120 8.37 -0.40 -2.00
N ALA A 121 8.79 -0.05 -0.79
CA ALA A 121 8.34 1.16 -0.11
C ALA A 121 8.83 2.44 -0.82
N ASP A 122 10.07 2.43 -1.33
CA ASP A 122 10.62 3.51 -2.15
C ASP A 122 9.85 3.69 -3.46
N GLU A 123 9.52 2.59 -4.16
CA GLU A 123 8.74 2.63 -5.40
C GLU A 123 7.33 3.17 -5.13
N PHE A 124 6.69 2.74 -4.05
CA PHE A 124 5.40 3.29 -3.61
C PHE A 124 5.49 4.80 -3.34
N SER A 125 6.51 5.24 -2.61
CA SER A 125 6.75 6.65 -2.33
C SER A 125 6.83 7.47 -3.63
N GLY A 126 7.67 7.05 -4.58
CA GLY A 126 7.81 7.71 -5.87
C GLY A 126 6.50 7.81 -6.65
N PHE A 127 5.72 6.73 -6.68
CA PHE A 127 4.42 6.67 -7.33
C PHE A 127 3.44 7.69 -6.73
N VAL A 128 3.31 7.71 -5.41
CA VAL A 128 2.40 8.60 -4.68
C VAL A 128 2.80 10.06 -4.87
N LEU A 129 4.07 10.39 -4.70
CA LEU A 129 4.54 11.77 -4.82
C LEU A 129 4.29 12.32 -6.22
N ARG A 130 4.47 11.51 -7.28
CA ARG A 130 4.10 11.93 -8.63
C ARG A 130 2.61 12.21 -8.78
N LYS A 131 1.75 11.37 -8.21
CA LYS A 131 0.30 11.56 -8.20
C LYS A 131 -0.10 12.82 -7.44
N MET A 132 0.61 13.19 -6.38
CA MET A 132 0.42 14.42 -5.62
C MET A 132 1.00 15.67 -6.31
N GLY A 133 1.76 15.51 -7.40
CA GLY A 133 2.28 16.61 -8.22
C GLY A 133 3.78 16.91 -8.06
N ALA A 134 4.51 16.15 -7.25
CA ALA A 134 5.95 16.33 -7.10
C ALA A 134 6.71 16.04 -8.42
N SER A 135 7.75 16.81 -8.68
CA SER A 135 8.76 16.49 -9.69
C SER A 135 9.59 15.26 -9.24
N LEU A 136 10.33 14.65 -10.15
CA LEU A 136 11.21 13.52 -9.81
C LEU A 136 12.26 13.92 -8.77
N ALA A 137 12.85 15.10 -8.90
CA ALA A 137 13.86 15.60 -7.97
C ALA A 137 13.27 15.80 -6.56
N GLU A 138 12.06 16.35 -6.46
CA GLU A 138 11.36 16.50 -5.18
C GLU A 138 10.98 15.15 -4.56
N ALA A 139 10.55 14.19 -5.37
CA ALA A 139 10.22 12.84 -4.88
C ALA A 139 11.46 12.11 -4.31
N GLN A 140 12.63 12.38 -4.86
CA GLN A 140 13.90 11.78 -4.44
C GLN A 140 14.60 12.56 -3.30
N ALA A 141 14.20 13.80 -3.03
CA ALA A 141 14.94 14.72 -2.15
C ALA A 141 15.14 14.18 -0.73
N GLY A 142 14.12 13.56 -0.13
CA GLY A 142 14.22 12.99 1.22
C GLY A 142 15.23 11.84 1.28
N MET A 143 15.09 10.88 0.38
CA MET A 143 15.96 9.70 0.34
C MET A 143 17.41 10.05 -0.04
N ALA A 144 17.60 11.06 -0.89
CA ALA A 144 18.94 11.56 -1.22
C ALA A 144 19.69 12.13 -0.01
N VAL A 145 18.95 12.65 1.00
CA VAL A 145 19.51 13.21 2.22
C VAL A 145 19.77 12.15 3.28
N VAL A 146 18.84 11.18 3.44
CA VAL A 146 18.86 10.28 4.60
C VAL A 146 19.54 8.94 4.33
N SER A 147 19.75 8.53 3.08
CA SER A 147 20.36 7.24 2.78
C SER A 147 21.87 7.33 2.59
N ASP A 148 22.56 6.28 3.02
CA ASP A 148 24.00 6.08 2.78
C ASP A 148 24.27 5.58 1.37
N ASP A 149 25.51 5.78 0.88
CA ASP A 149 25.90 5.31 -0.45
C ASP A 149 26.08 3.79 -0.50
N GLU A 150 26.44 3.19 0.63
CA GLU A 150 26.69 1.76 0.75
C GLU A 150 25.42 0.97 1.09
N THR A 151 25.38 -0.28 0.60
CA THR A 151 24.31 -1.22 0.94
C THR A 151 24.65 -1.94 2.23
N SER A 152 23.70 -1.98 3.17
CA SER A 152 23.76 -2.76 4.40
C SER A 152 22.91 -4.05 4.30
N ALA A 153 22.93 -4.85 5.36
CA ALA A 153 22.10 -6.05 5.44
C ALA A 153 20.58 -5.74 5.43
N THR A 154 20.20 -4.56 5.87
CA THR A 154 18.80 -4.15 6.02
C THR A 154 18.36 -3.08 5.01
N HIS A 155 19.29 -2.27 4.50
CA HIS A 155 18.97 -1.14 3.62
C HIS A 155 19.86 -1.15 2.37
N PRO A 156 19.26 -1.02 1.17
CA PRO A 156 20.02 -0.80 -0.07
C PRO A 156 20.73 0.56 -0.05
N GLY A 157 21.83 0.68 -0.77
CA GLY A 157 22.53 1.95 -0.95
C GLY A 157 21.70 2.99 -1.70
N ARG A 158 22.00 4.27 -1.46
CA ARG A 158 21.29 5.46 -1.98
C ARG A 158 20.95 5.35 -3.46
N ARG A 159 21.90 4.97 -4.30
CA ARG A 159 21.70 4.87 -5.75
C ARG A 159 20.54 3.94 -6.12
N THR A 160 20.46 2.78 -5.49
CA THR A 160 19.42 1.78 -5.72
C THR A 160 18.06 2.28 -5.23
N ARG A 161 18.03 2.92 -4.06
CA ARG A 161 16.82 3.51 -3.48
C ARG A 161 16.25 4.63 -4.37
N LEU A 162 17.08 5.55 -4.82
CA LEU A 162 16.66 6.62 -5.73
C LEU A 162 16.17 6.07 -7.08
N ALA A 163 16.74 4.97 -7.57
CA ALA A 163 16.26 4.31 -8.79
C ALA A 163 14.85 3.72 -8.59
N SER A 164 14.55 3.10 -7.44
CA SER A 164 13.22 2.58 -7.09
C SER A 164 12.17 3.69 -7.01
N ILE A 165 12.49 4.81 -6.33
CA ILE A 165 11.63 6.01 -6.30
C ILE A 165 11.36 6.49 -7.73
N GLY A 166 12.40 6.53 -8.57
CA GLY A 166 12.29 6.92 -9.98
C GLY A 166 11.37 6.02 -10.78
N ALA A 167 11.45 4.70 -10.58
CA ALA A 167 10.58 3.72 -11.23
C ALA A 167 9.11 3.94 -10.87
N GLY A 168 8.80 4.11 -9.58
CA GLY A 168 7.45 4.44 -9.11
C GLY A 168 6.93 5.74 -9.68
N TRP A 169 7.74 6.79 -9.67
CA TRP A 169 7.41 8.09 -10.23
C TRP A 169 7.08 8.00 -11.73
N GLN A 170 7.91 7.31 -12.51
CA GLN A 170 7.70 7.11 -13.94
C GLN A 170 6.42 6.33 -14.23
N ARG A 171 6.13 5.27 -13.46
CA ARG A 171 4.90 4.49 -13.57
C ARG A 171 3.65 5.37 -13.35
N ALA A 172 3.65 6.21 -12.32
CA ALA A 172 2.57 7.16 -12.06
C ALA A 172 2.44 8.19 -13.19
N ASN A 173 3.56 8.70 -13.71
CA ASN A 173 3.57 9.66 -14.81
C ASN A 173 2.97 9.09 -16.10
N GLN A 174 3.28 7.83 -16.42
CA GLN A 174 2.68 7.10 -17.54
C GLN A 174 1.17 6.93 -17.37
N GLN A 175 0.70 6.60 -16.16
CA GLN A 175 -0.73 6.49 -15.88
C GLN A 175 -1.45 7.83 -16.04
N ILE A 176 -0.86 8.93 -15.55
CA ILE A 176 -1.41 10.27 -15.71
C ILE A 176 -1.51 10.63 -17.21
N ALA A 177 -0.46 10.40 -17.99
CA ALA A 177 -0.44 10.65 -19.42
C ALA A 177 -1.47 9.79 -20.19
N ALA A 178 -1.66 8.53 -19.77
CA ALA A 178 -2.67 7.66 -20.36
C ALA A 178 -4.11 8.12 -20.02
N SER A 179 -4.34 8.57 -18.76
CA SER A 179 -5.64 9.08 -18.32
C SER A 179 -6.01 10.43 -18.93
N SER A 180 -5.01 11.24 -19.32
CA SER A 180 -5.21 12.53 -20.00
C SER A 180 -5.66 12.37 -21.45
N ARG A 181 -5.47 11.19 -22.03
CA ARG A 181 -6.10 10.82 -23.29
C ARG A 181 -7.54 10.50 -22.95
N THR A 182 -8.43 11.48 -23.06
CA THR A 182 -9.86 11.32 -22.90
C THR A 182 -10.34 10.22 -23.85
N VAL A 183 -10.50 9.02 -23.33
CA VAL A 183 -11.40 8.06 -23.94
C VAL A 183 -12.77 8.68 -23.72
N ALA A 184 -13.39 9.21 -24.79
CA ALA A 184 -14.78 9.65 -24.73
C ALA A 184 -15.56 8.50 -24.07
N PRO A 185 -16.43 8.77 -23.08
CA PRO A 185 -17.26 7.73 -22.50
C PRO A 185 -17.93 7.00 -23.66
N SER A 186 -17.70 5.70 -23.79
CA SER A 186 -18.40 4.91 -24.79
C SER A 186 -19.88 5.14 -24.55
N ALA A 187 -20.58 5.72 -25.52
CA ALA A 187 -22.03 5.91 -25.45
C ALA A 187 -22.80 4.57 -25.41
N ALA A 188 -22.12 3.46 -25.66
CA ALA A 188 -22.62 2.14 -25.35
C ALA A 188 -22.54 1.97 -23.83
N PRO A 189 -23.68 1.67 -23.13
CA PRO A 189 -23.60 1.25 -21.76
C PRO A 189 -22.57 0.12 -21.70
N ALA A 190 -21.59 0.22 -20.78
CA ALA A 190 -20.77 -0.92 -20.42
C ALA A 190 -21.74 -1.95 -19.84
N VAL A 191 -22.41 -2.68 -20.72
CA VAL A 191 -23.05 -3.92 -20.36
C VAL A 191 -21.86 -4.74 -19.87
N LEU A 192 -21.73 -4.89 -18.55
CA LEU A 192 -21.15 -6.09 -18.02
C LEU A 192 -21.97 -7.17 -18.71
N ALA A 193 -21.46 -7.64 -19.86
CA ALA A 193 -22.07 -8.78 -20.51
C ALA A 193 -22.18 -9.76 -19.36
N SER A 194 -23.42 -10.06 -18.97
CA SER A 194 -23.68 -11.17 -18.08
C SER A 194 -23.14 -12.35 -18.85
N ARG A 195 -21.83 -12.56 -18.61
CA ARG A 195 -21.18 -13.77 -19.12
C ARG A 195 -22.06 -14.86 -18.53
N PRO A 196 -22.75 -15.68 -19.36
CA PRO A 196 -23.42 -16.84 -18.83
C PRO A 196 -22.44 -17.47 -17.87
N ALA A 197 -22.86 -17.76 -16.63
CA ALA A 197 -22.01 -18.44 -15.67
C ALA A 197 -21.24 -19.48 -16.46
N PRO A 198 -19.89 -19.45 -16.47
CA PRO A 198 -19.14 -20.38 -17.28
C PRO A 198 -19.63 -21.75 -16.85
N GLN A 199 -20.29 -22.45 -17.74
CA GLN A 199 -20.30 -23.90 -17.63
C GLN A 199 -18.82 -24.25 -17.50
N PRO A 200 -18.43 -25.10 -16.54
CA PRO A 200 -17.04 -25.47 -16.36
C PRO A 200 -16.56 -26.14 -17.65
N GLN A 201 -16.08 -25.35 -18.59
CA GLN A 201 -15.28 -25.85 -19.68
C GLN A 201 -13.88 -26.05 -19.14
N PRO A 202 -13.26 -27.21 -19.34
CA PRO A 202 -11.88 -27.44 -18.99
C PRO A 202 -11.04 -26.42 -19.74
N THR A 203 -10.51 -25.44 -19.02
CA THR A 203 -9.59 -24.45 -19.59
C THR A 203 -8.26 -25.15 -19.75
N LEU A 204 -7.93 -25.51 -20.97
CA LEU A 204 -6.57 -25.86 -21.37
C LEU A 204 -5.68 -24.66 -21.03
N VAL A 205 -4.81 -24.81 -20.05
CA VAL A 205 -3.80 -23.83 -19.72
C VAL A 205 -2.68 -23.97 -20.76
N ALA A 206 -2.84 -23.31 -21.88
CA ALA A 206 -1.77 -23.08 -22.84
C ALA A 206 -1.17 -21.71 -22.58
N ASP A 207 -0.40 -21.58 -21.51
CA ASP A 207 0.54 -20.48 -21.35
C ASP A 207 1.88 -21.07 -20.87
N GLY A 208 2.95 -20.80 -21.61
CA GLY A 208 4.27 -21.40 -21.47
C GLY A 208 5.04 -21.04 -20.18
N SER A 209 4.37 -20.63 -19.13
CA SER A 209 4.95 -20.52 -17.79
C SER A 209 4.86 -21.87 -17.09
N GLN A 210 6.02 -22.49 -16.81
CA GLN A 210 6.11 -23.75 -16.09
C GLN A 210 5.41 -23.64 -14.74
N VAL A 211 4.24 -24.27 -14.61
CA VAL A 211 3.53 -24.44 -13.34
C VAL A 211 4.10 -25.71 -12.68
N SER A 212 4.82 -25.56 -11.58
CA SER A 212 5.34 -26.70 -10.81
C SER A 212 4.33 -27.14 -9.76
N VAL A 213 4.36 -28.43 -9.41
CA VAL A 213 3.60 -29.00 -8.30
C VAL A 213 4.39 -28.80 -7.01
N LEU A 214 3.78 -28.15 -6.01
CA LEU A 214 4.37 -27.91 -4.70
C LEU A 214 4.03 -28.98 -3.67
N GLY A 215 2.90 -29.70 -3.86
CA GLY A 215 2.46 -30.72 -2.93
C GLY A 215 1.28 -31.51 -3.42
N LYS A 216 1.05 -32.65 -2.79
CA LYS A 216 -0.06 -33.57 -3.02
C LYS A 216 -1.04 -33.47 -1.85
N ILE A 217 -2.32 -33.27 -2.14
CA ILE A 217 -3.40 -33.23 -1.14
C ILE A 217 -4.21 -34.52 -1.27
N THR A 218 -4.28 -35.26 -0.17
CA THR A 218 -5.06 -36.50 -0.10
C THR A 218 -6.18 -36.32 0.90
N PHE A 219 -7.44 -36.39 0.44
CA PHE A 219 -8.61 -36.33 1.31
C PHE A 219 -8.92 -37.71 1.89
N ARG A 220 -9.28 -37.76 3.18
CA ARG A 220 -9.64 -38.99 3.85
C ARG A 220 -10.92 -39.63 3.31
N SER A 221 -11.83 -38.82 2.75
CA SER A 221 -13.07 -39.25 2.13
C SER A 221 -12.86 -39.93 0.77
N ASN A 222 -11.76 -39.63 0.10
CA ASN A 222 -11.43 -40.18 -1.22
C ASN A 222 -9.90 -40.24 -1.40
N PRO A 223 -9.22 -41.23 -0.77
CA PRO A 223 -7.75 -41.28 -0.79
C PRO A 223 -7.18 -41.65 -2.16
N ASP A 224 -7.98 -42.28 -3.03
CA ASP A 224 -7.53 -42.72 -4.36
C ASP A 224 -7.57 -41.60 -5.42
N GLU A 225 -8.13 -40.46 -5.10
CA GLU A 225 -8.20 -39.29 -5.97
C GLU A 225 -7.37 -38.14 -5.41
N PRO A 226 -6.07 -38.08 -5.73
CA PRO A 226 -5.21 -37.03 -5.21
C PRO A 226 -5.47 -35.69 -5.91
N TYR A 227 -5.31 -34.63 -5.14
CA TYR A 227 -5.28 -33.25 -5.63
C TYR A 227 -3.85 -32.70 -5.52
N TYR A 228 -3.51 -31.71 -6.35
CA TYR A 228 -2.17 -31.17 -6.36
C TYR A 228 -2.19 -29.67 -6.12
N LEU A 229 -1.31 -29.20 -5.23
CA LEU A 229 -1.06 -27.79 -5.02
C LEU A 229 0.00 -27.32 -6.00
N THR A 230 -0.30 -26.27 -6.75
CA THR A 230 0.61 -25.70 -7.76
C THR A 230 1.37 -24.50 -7.24
N SER A 231 2.47 -24.11 -7.92
CA SER A 231 3.23 -22.89 -7.61
C SER A 231 2.43 -21.59 -7.73
N ARG A 232 1.26 -21.63 -8.37
CA ARG A 232 0.29 -20.53 -8.39
C ARG A 232 -0.70 -20.57 -7.22
N LEU A 233 -0.48 -21.45 -6.24
CA LEU A 233 -1.34 -21.70 -5.08
C LEU A 233 -2.75 -22.16 -5.46
N ASN A 234 -2.94 -22.70 -6.66
CA ASN A 234 -4.17 -23.35 -7.05
C ASN A 234 -4.13 -24.82 -6.65
N VAL A 235 -5.26 -25.33 -6.18
CA VAL A 235 -5.46 -26.76 -5.97
C VAL A 235 -6.15 -27.30 -7.21
N VAL A 236 -5.51 -28.29 -7.84
CA VAL A 236 -5.98 -28.90 -9.08
C VAL A 236 -6.28 -30.37 -8.89
N ARG A 237 -7.32 -30.85 -9.56
CA ARG A 237 -7.61 -32.26 -9.76
C ARG A 237 -7.19 -32.66 -11.17
N LEU A 238 -6.48 -33.76 -11.30
CA LEU A 238 -6.13 -34.31 -12.61
C LEU A 238 -7.24 -35.27 -13.07
N ASP A 239 -7.76 -35.03 -14.27
CA ASP A 239 -8.61 -35.99 -14.94
C ASP A 239 -7.72 -36.94 -15.77
N HIS A 240 -7.74 -38.21 -15.41
CA HIS A 240 -6.89 -39.22 -16.05
C HIS A 240 -7.40 -39.63 -17.42
N SER A 241 -8.66 -39.31 -17.75
CA SER A 241 -9.28 -39.72 -19.02
C SER A 241 -8.88 -38.80 -20.19
N ASP A 242 -8.72 -37.50 -19.94
CA ASP A 242 -8.41 -36.49 -20.97
C ASP A 242 -7.11 -35.72 -20.70
N HIS A 243 -6.36 -36.10 -19.67
CA HIS A 243 -5.10 -35.46 -19.24
C HIS A 243 -5.26 -33.97 -18.93
N THR A 244 -6.43 -33.53 -18.47
CA THR A 244 -6.67 -32.14 -18.09
C THR A 244 -6.52 -31.92 -16.61
N ALA A 245 -6.14 -30.69 -16.19
CA ALA A 245 -6.06 -30.26 -14.82
C ALA A 245 -7.18 -29.25 -14.52
N GLN A 246 -8.12 -29.63 -13.67
CA GLN A 246 -9.20 -28.76 -13.24
C GLN A 246 -8.86 -28.05 -11.94
N VAL A 247 -8.92 -26.70 -11.91
CA VAL A 247 -8.77 -25.93 -10.67
C VAL A 247 -10.04 -26.12 -9.83
N VAL A 248 -9.86 -26.71 -8.64
CA VAL A 248 -10.96 -27.00 -7.70
C VAL A 248 -10.93 -26.10 -6.46
N GLY A 249 -9.84 -25.37 -6.25
CA GLY A 249 -9.71 -24.46 -5.12
C GLY A 249 -8.43 -23.62 -5.19
N ARG A 250 -8.29 -22.74 -4.21
CA ARG A 250 -7.12 -21.87 -4.07
C ARG A 250 -6.66 -21.80 -2.63
N LEU A 251 -5.36 -21.87 -2.43
CA LEU A 251 -4.73 -21.67 -1.13
C LEU A 251 -4.45 -20.17 -0.93
N THR A 252 -4.86 -19.63 0.21
CA THR A 252 -4.62 -18.24 0.62
C THR A 252 -3.98 -18.21 1.99
N ARG A 253 -3.24 -17.15 2.31
CA ARG A 253 -2.71 -16.94 3.67
C ARG A 253 -3.83 -16.59 4.64
N SER A 254 -3.64 -17.01 5.89
CA SER A 254 -4.49 -16.70 7.03
C SER A 254 -3.68 -15.97 8.11
N ASP A 255 -4.35 -15.15 8.91
CA ASP A 255 -3.74 -14.45 10.05
C ASP A 255 -3.59 -15.36 11.30
N SER A 256 -4.00 -16.60 11.20
CA SER A 256 -3.89 -17.57 12.31
C SER A 256 -2.49 -18.18 12.37
N SER A 257 -1.87 -18.13 13.54
CA SER A 257 -0.59 -18.82 13.79
C SER A 257 -0.71 -20.34 13.76
N THR A 258 -1.87 -20.88 14.10
CA THR A 258 -2.14 -22.34 14.09
C THR A 258 -2.43 -22.84 12.68
N PHE A 259 -3.15 -22.04 11.90
CA PHE A 259 -3.54 -22.36 10.53
C PHE A 259 -3.10 -21.23 9.58
N PRO A 260 -1.83 -21.18 9.20
CA PRO A 260 -1.28 -20.08 8.41
C PRO A 260 -1.83 -20.00 6.99
N PHE A 261 -2.60 -21.01 6.55
CA PHE A 261 -3.23 -21.01 5.24
C PHE A 261 -4.68 -21.50 5.32
N VAL A 262 -5.50 -21.01 4.37
CA VAL A 262 -6.88 -21.43 4.14
C VAL A 262 -7.01 -21.87 2.69
N LEU A 263 -7.51 -23.06 2.48
CA LEU A 263 -7.94 -23.55 1.18
C LEU A 263 -9.42 -23.17 0.98
N VAL A 264 -9.70 -22.44 -0.08
CA VAL A 264 -11.07 -22.06 -0.50
C VAL A 264 -11.40 -22.82 -1.77
N ASP A 265 -12.47 -23.59 -1.75
CA ASP A 265 -12.93 -24.33 -2.95
C ASP A 265 -13.90 -23.50 -3.83
N GLY A 266 -14.28 -24.05 -4.97
CA GLY A 266 -15.19 -23.39 -5.91
C GLY A 266 -16.60 -23.11 -5.34
N GLN A 267 -16.97 -23.71 -4.22
CA GLN A 267 -18.22 -23.47 -3.48
C GLN A 267 -18.06 -22.53 -2.29
N GLN A 268 -16.91 -21.85 -2.18
CA GLN A 268 -16.55 -20.94 -1.08
C GLN A 268 -16.42 -21.64 0.31
N ARG A 269 -16.32 -22.96 0.35
CA ARG A 269 -16.03 -23.67 1.59
C ARG A 269 -14.59 -23.48 1.98
N ARG A 270 -14.34 -23.27 3.28
CA ARG A 270 -13.02 -23.00 3.83
C ARG A 270 -12.51 -24.22 4.60
N LEU A 271 -11.29 -24.63 4.28
CA LEU A 271 -10.53 -25.63 5.02
C LEU A 271 -9.25 -24.98 5.54
N PHE A 272 -8.89 -25.25 6.78
CA PHE A 272 -7.75 -24.65 7.47
C PHE A 272 -6.53 -25.53 7.36
N VAL A 273 -5.40 -24.98 6.95
CA VAL A 273 -4.16 -25.74 6.70
C VAL A 273 -3.12 -25.37 7.76
N SER A 274 -2.67 -26.37 8.52
CA SER A 274 -1.62 -26.19 9.52
C SER A 274 -0.21 -26.17 8.90
N GLN A 275 0.79 -25.73 9.66
CA GLN A 275 2.19 -25.75 9.24
C GLN A 275 2.70 -27.16 8.90
N SER A 276 2.16 -28.18 9.55
CA SER A 276 2.50 -29.60 9.30
C SER A 276 1.76 -30.21 8.10
N GLY A 277 1.00 -29.43 7.33
CA GLY A 277 0.25 -29.91 6.18
C GLY A 277 -1.11 -30.53 6.50
N GLY A 278 -1.50 -30.61 7.76
CA GLY A 278 -2.85 -31.08 8.15
C GLY A 278 -3.92 -30.10 7.64
N ILE A 279 -4.99 -30.62 7.02
CA ILE A 279 -6.10 -29.83 6.50
C ILE A 279 -7.35 -30.18 7.31
N TYR A 280 -8.00 -29.14 7.88
CA TYR A 280 -9.08 -29.25 8.85
C TYR A 280 -10.34 -28.56 8.37
N ASP A 281 -11.50 -29.11 8.68
CA ASP A 281 -12.79 -28.46 8.45
C ASP A 281 -13.12 -27.43 9.56
N GLN A 282 -14.26 -26.77 9.45
CA GLN A 282 -14.71 -25.76 10.43
C GLN A 282 -15.01 -26.34 11.81
N SER A 283 -15.20 -27.66 11.92
CA SER A 283 -15.39 -28.36 13.21
C SER A 283 -14.06 -28.75 13.88
N GLY A 284 -12.92 -28.47 13.25
CA GLY A 284 -11.59 -28.83 13.72
C GLY A 284 -11.21 -30.28 13.43
N ARG A 285 -11.98 -31.00 12.62
CA ARG A 285 -11.67 -32.38 12.22
C ARG A 285 -10.71 -32.36 11.04
N GLN A 286 -9.63 -33.12 11.10
CA GLN A 286 -8.71 -33.30 10.00
C GLN A 286 -9.36 -34.07 8.85
N VAL A 287 -9.53 -33.45 7.70
CA VAL A 287 -10.19 -34.02 6.51
C VAL A 287 -9.23 -34.37 5.38
N ALA A 288 -8.03 -33.80 5.37
CA ALA A 288 -7.00 -34.11 4.38
C ALA A 288 -5.59 -33.87 4.91
N LEU A 289 -4.59 -34.28 4.12
CA LEU A 289 -3.17 -34.05 4.36
C LEU A 289 -2.53 -33.50 3.08
N LEU A 290 -1.77 -32.43 3.23
CA LEU A 290 -0.84 -31.93 2.21
C LEU A 290 0.53 -32.53 2.48
N SER A 291 1.07 -33.27 1.53
CA SER A 291 2.37 -33.93 1.58
C SER A 291 3.25 -33.46 0.41
N ASP A 292 4.51 -33.85 0.45
CA ASP A 292 5.45 -33.67 -0.68
C ASP A 292 4.87 -34.30 -1.96
N PRO A 293 5.13 -33.75 -3.14
CA PRO A 293 4.55 -34.22 -4.41
C PRO A 293 5.09 -35.55 -4.92
N SER A 294 6.13 -36.12 -4.27
CA SER A 294 6.77 -37.39 -4.64
C SER A 294 5.83 -38.60 -4.55
#